data_c18d14e08d6ccd434450a58aaefe9dea
#
_entry.id   c18d14e08d6ccd434450a58aaefe9dea
#
_cell.length_a   1.000
_cell.length_b   1.000
_cell.length_c   1.000
_cell.angle_alpha   90.00
_cell.angle_beta   90.00
_cell.angle_gamma   90.00
#
_symmetry.space_group_name_H-M   'P 1'
#
loop_
_entity.id
_entity.type
_entity.pdbx_description
1 polymer ?
#
loop_
_entity_poly.entity_id
_entity_poly.type
_entity_poly.pdbx_seq_one_letter_code
_entity_poly.pdbx_strand_id
1 'polypeptide(L)'
;QPEAPKAAAAQFSLELNDEQRQFQTWIHGFAKDVMRPAAHEWDEREETPWPIIQEADRIGIYSWEFIQNAFADPTGLMMPISNEELFWGDAGIGLAIMGSTLAVVGIIANGTPQQIVEWVPQCFGTPDKIQLAAFGVSEADAGSDVSSLKSRAVYDEAKDEWVLNGTKTWITNGGIADVHVLVLSVDPELGSRGHAAFVVPPGTPGIRMGQ
;
A
#
# COMPACT_ATOMS: atom_id res chain seq x y z
N GLN A 1 -2.97 -0.42 -51.58
CA GLN A 1 -2.19 -0.13 -50.38
C GLN A 1 -1.94 -1.45 -49.66
N PRO A 2 -0.72 -1.79 -49.30
CA PRO A 2 -0.44 -3.01 -48.55
C PRO A 2 -1.06 -2.87 -47.14
N GLU A 3 -1.88 -3.84 -46.74
CA GLU A 3 -2.39 -3.94 -45.35
C GLU A 3 -1.21 -4.03 -44.39
N ALA A 4 -1.20 -3.15 -43.37
CA ALA A 4 -0.26 -3.25 -42.27
C ALA A 4 -0.39 -4.63 -41.60
N PRO A 5 0.71 -5.32 -41.28
CA PRO A 5 0.66 -6.61 -40.60
C PRO A 5 -0.12 -6.44 -39.30
N LYS A 6 -1.21 -7.21 -39.15
CA LYS A 6 -1.90 -7.33 -37.85
C LYS A 6 -0.87 -7.80 -36.84
N ALA A 7 -0.60 -6.97 -35.82
CA ALA A 7 0.19 -7.39 -34.68
C ALA A 7 -0.42 -8.70 -34.16
N ALA A 8 0.37 -9.76 -34.14
CA ALA A 8 -0.04 -11.01 -33.52
C ALA A 8 -0.44 -10.66 -32.07
N ALA A 9 -1.67 -11.01 -31.71
CA ALA A 9 -2.11 -10.85 -30.33
C ALA A 9 -1.10 -11.58 -29.45
N ALA A 10 -0.47 -10.87 -28.52
CA ALA A 10 0.49 -11.46 -27.61
C ALA A 10 -0.21 -12.63 -26.90
N GLN A 11 0.28 -13.84 -27.14
CA GLN A 11 -0.28 -15.03 -26.52
C GLN A 11 -0.01 -14.93 -25.02
N PHE A 12 -1.04 -14.99 -24.20
CA PHE A 12 -0.88 -15.00 -22.74
C PHE A 12 0.04 -16.16 -22.34
N SER A 13 1.07 -15.88 -21.57
CA SER A 13 2.01 -16.84 -21.03
C SER A 13 2.36 -16.48 -19.60
N LEU A 14 2.45 -17.51 -18.74
CA LEU A 14 2.99 -17.41 -17.37
C LEU A 14 4.47 -17.84 -17.31
N GLU A 15 5.09 -18.10 -18.45
CA GLU A 15 6.53 -18.36 -18.48
C GLU A 15 7.30 -17.09 -18.15
N LEU A 16 8.11 -17.16 -17.10
CA LEU A 16 8.95 -16.06 -16.67
C LEU A 16 10.11 -15.85 -17.65
N ASN A 17 10.39 -14.62 -18.01
CA ASN A 17 11.61 -14.24 -18.69
C ASN A 17 12.82 -14.24 -17.72
N ASP A 18 14.03 -13.99 -18.23
CA ASP A 18 15.25 -14.05 -17.42
C ASP A 18 15.29 -12.95 -16.34
N GLU A 19 14.79 -11.75 -16.62
CA GLU A 19 14.70 -10.67 -15.68
C GLU A 19 13.74 -11.01 -14.52
N GLN A 20 12.57 -11.55 -14.84
CA GLN A 20 11.59 -11.99 -13.83
C GLN A 20 12.12 -13.14 -12.97
N ARG A 21 12.90 -14.08 -13.56
CA ARG A 21 13.55 -15.16 -12.78
C ARG A 21 14.64 -14.62 -11.84
N GLN A 22 15.42 -13.64 -12.29
CA GLN A 22 16.42 -12.98 -11.45
C GLN A 22 15.75 -12.22 -10.30
N PHE A 23 14.70 -11.47 -10.60
CA PHE A 23 13.88 -10.76 -9.63
C PHE A 23 13.28 -11.73 -8.60
N GLN A 24 12.66 -12.82 -9.04
CA GLN A 24 12.14 -13.88 -8.18
C GLN A 24 13.24 -14.44 -7.26
N THR A 25 14.38 -14.80 -7.83
CA THR A 25 15.51 -15.36 -7.07
C THR A 25 16.01 -14.40 -5.99
N TRP A 26 16.08 -13.11 -6.30
CA TRP A 26 16.51 -12.08 -5.36
C TRP A 26 15.55 -11.95 -4.19
N ILE A 27 14.24 -11.82 -4.44
CA ILE A 27 13.22 -11.72 -3.38
C ILE A 27 13.15 -13.02 -2.57
N HIS A 28 13.20 -14.18 -3.24
CA HIS A 28 13.23 -15.48 -2.57
C HIS A 28 14.40 -15.60 -1.60
N GLY A 29 15.58 -15.12 -1.99
CA GLY A 29 16.76 -15.08 -1.11
C GLY A 29 16.49 -14.29 0.17
N PHE A 30 15.94 -13.09 0.06
CA PHE A 30 15.54 -12.29 1.23
C PHE A 30 14.48 -13.00 2.09
N ALA A 31 13.44 -13.51 1.46
CA ALA A 31 12.36 -14.23 2.16
C ALA A 31 12.89 -15.45 2.92
N LYS A 32 13.78 -16.24 2.28
CA LYS A 32 14.36 -17.45 2.84
C LYS A 32 15.36 -17.17 3.96
N ASP A 33 16.27 -16.21 3.75
CA ASP A 33 17.44 -16.04 4.61
C ASP A 33 17.20 -15.02 5.74
N VAL A 34 16.21 -14.12 5.58
CA VAL A 34 15.89 -13.07 6.55
C VAL A 34 14.51 -13.27 7.17
N MET A 35 13.46 -13.42 6.36
CA MET A 35 12.09 -13.45 6.88
C MET A 35 11.76 -14.76 7.59
N ARG A 36 11.96 -15.91 6.93
CA ARG A 36 11.58 -17.22 7.50
C ARG A 36 12.25 -17.57 8.82
N PRO A 37 13.55 -17.31 9.03
CA PRO A 37 14.18 -17.57 10.33
C PRO A 37 13.64 -16.70 11.46
N ALA A 38 13.16 -15.50 11.15
CA ALA A 38 12.65 -14.54 12.11
C ALA A 38 11.14 -14.67 12.38
N ALA A 39 10.38 -15.34 11.50
CA ALA A 39 8.92 -15.37 11.51
C ALA A 39 8.34 -15.76 12.86
N HIS A 40 8.79 -16.88 13.42
CA HIS A 40 8.29 -17.38 14.71
C HIS A 40 8.55 -16.41 15.87
N GLU A 41 9.73 -15.80 15.92
CA GLU A 41 10.07 -14.83 16.96
C GLU A 41 9.14 -13.62 16.94
N TRP A 42 8.90 -13.04 15.76
CA TRP A 42 8.08 -11.83 15.63
C TRP A 42 6.58 -12.11 15.83
N ASP A 43 6.10 -13.32 15.48
CA ASP A 43 4.75 -13.76 15.78
C ASP A 43 4.54 -13.88 17.31
N GLU A 44 5.43 -14.55 18.03
CA GLU A 44 5.36 -14.69 19.48
C GLU A 44 5.48 -13.35 20.24
N ARG A 45 6.22 -12.38 19.68
CA ARG A 45 6.39 -11.05 20.29
C ARG A 45 5.19 -10.13 20.09
N GLU A 46 4.34 -10.42 19.11
CA GLU A 46 3.23 -9.54 18.72
C GLU A 46 3.67 -8.09 18.45
N GLU A 47 4.88 -7.91 17.92
CA GLU A 47 5.51 -6.61 17.65
C GLU A 47 5.76 -6.40 16.15
N THR A 48 5.89 -5.14 15.75
CA THR A 48 6.27 -4.80 14.37
C THR A 48 7.73 -5.22 14.10
N PRO A 49 8.00 -5.97 13.02
CA PRO A 49 9.33 -6.50 12.73
C PRO A 49 10.26 -5.43 12.11
N TRP A 50 10.52 -4.34 12.83
CA TRP A 50 11.32 -3.22 12.36
C TRP A 50 12.67 -3.59 11.76
N PRO A 51 13.48 -4.50 12.37
CA PRO A 51 14.76 -4.89 11.78
C PRO A 51 14.61 -5.54 10.38
N ILE A 52 13.51 -6.24 10.15
CA ILE A 52 13.26 -6.89 8.86
C ILE A 52 12.82 -5.85 7.82
N ILE A 53 11.98 -4.87 8.22
CA ILE A 53 11.58 -3.75 7.35
C ILE A 53 12.80 -2.90 7.00
N GLN A 54 13.70 -2.63 7.96
CA GLN A 54 14.97 -1.92 7.74
C GLN A 54 15.88 -2.66 6.75
N GLU A 55 15.96 -3.98 6.85
CA GLU A 55 16.74 -4.77 5.90
C GLU A 55 16.10 -4.77 4.51
N ALA A 56 14.75 -4.84 4.42
CA ALA A 56 14.02 -4.71 3.16
C ALA A 56 14.27 -3.33 2.49
N ASP A 57 14.31 -2.24 3.28
CA ASP A 57 14.64 -0.90 2.80
C ASP A 57 16.10 -0.84 2.30
N ARG A 58 17.04 -1.35 3.11
CA ARG A 58 18.47 -1.37 2.77
C ARG A 58 18.78 -2.06 1.43
N ILE A 59 18.03 -3.10 1.09
CA ILE A 59 18.22 -3.83 -0.17
C ILE A 59 17.26 -3.36 -1.28
N GLY A 60 16.43 -2.36 -1.01
CA GLY A 60 15.55 -1.72 -1.99
C GLY A 60 14.18 -2.36 -2.18
N ILE A 61 13.80 -3.38 -1.42
CA ILE A 61 12.46 -4.00 -1.47
C ILE A 61 11.40 -3.06 -0.87
N TYR A 62 11.71 -2.39 0.26
CA TYR A 62 10.82 -1.41 0.86
C TYR A 62 11.10 -0.02 0.30
N SER A 63 10.60 0.27 -0.90
CA SER A 63 10.80 1.56 -1.56
C SER A 63 9.70 1.86 -2.59
N TRP A 64 9.51 3.13 -2.90
CA TRP A 64 8.66 3.54 -4.02
C TRP A 64 9.17 3.00 -5.36
N GLU A 65 10.48 3.02 -5.57
CA GLU A 65 11.10 2.57 -6.82
C GLU A 65 10.80 1.08 -7.09
N PHE A 66 10.87 0.25 -6.06
CA PHE A 66 10.48 -1.16 -6.16
C PHE A 66 9.03 -1.33 -6.63
N ILE A 67 8.11 -0.62 -5.99
CA ILE A 67 6.68 -0.68 -6.32
C ILE A 67 6.43 -0.17 -7.74
N GLN A 68 7.05 0.96 -8.11
CA GLN A 68 6.93 1.55 -9.44
C GLN A 68 7.42 0.59 -10.53
N ASN A 69 8.57 -0.04 -10.35
CA ASN A 69 9.14 -0.99 -11.31
C ASN A 69 8.25 -2.23 -11.44
N ALA A 70 7.72 -2.74 -10.33
CA ALA A 70 6.82 -3.89 -10.36
C ALA A 70 5.48 -3.58 -11.08
N PHE A 71 4.95 -2.37 -10.94
CA PHE A 71 3.75 -1.94 -11.68
C PHE A 71 4.04 -1.58 -13.14
N ALA A 72 5.24 -1.18 -13.49
CA ALA A 72 5.63 -0.82 -14.85
C ALA A 72 5.88 -2.05 -15.75
N ASP A 73 5.95 -3.25 -15.17
CA ASP A 73 6.10 -4.49 -15.93
C ASP A 73 4.90 -4.71 -16.87
N PRO A 74 5.12 -4.73 -18.20
CA PRO A 74 4.04 -4.85 -19.17
C PRO A 74 3.34 -6.22 -19.15
N THR A 75 3.97 -7.23 -18.54
CA THR A 75 3.36 -8.56 -18.36
C THR A 75 2.43 -8.62 -17.14
N GLY A 76 2.60 -7.69 -16.18
CA GLY A 76 1.89 -7.65 -14.91
C GLY A 76 2.33 -8.74 -13.93
N LEU A 77 3.44 -9.45 -14.16
CA LEU A 77 3.88 -10.59 -13.33
C LEU A 77 4.80 -10.18 -12.18
N MET A 78 5.53 -9.07 -12.27
CA MET A 78 6.49 -8.68 -11.25
C MET A 78 5.85 -8.48 -9.86
N MET A 79 4.68 -7.83 -9.79
CA MET A 79 3.97 -7.66 -8.52
C MET A 79 3.46 -8.99 -7.93
N PRO A 80 2.80 -9.88 -8.67
CA PRO A 80 2.49 -11.23 -8.22
C PRO A 80 3.71 -12.02 -7.73
N ILE A 81 4.82 -11.99 -8.47
CA ILE A 81 6.07 -12.68 -8.09
C ILE A 81 6.58 -12.15 -6.74
N SER A 82 6.64 -10.81 -6.57
CA SER A 82 7.10 -10.22 -5.31
C SER A 82 6.22 -10.61 -4.13
N ASN A 83 4.90 -10.58 -4.31
CA ASN A 83 3.98 -11.00 -3.26
C ASN A 83 4.11 -12.48 -2.95
N GLU A 84 4.17 -13.35 -3.96
CA GLU A 84 4.31 -14.79 -3.76
C GLU A 84 5.55 -15.13 -2.93
N GLU A 85 6.70 -14.55 -3.26
CA GLU A 85 7.96 -14.83 -2.58
C GLU A 85 8.00 -14.24 -1.15
N LEU A 86 7.54 -13.01 -0.96
CA LEU A 86 7.50 -12.40 0.37
C LEU A 86 6.53 -13.14 1.31
N PHE A 87 5.34 -13.48 0.82
CA PHE A 87 4.36 -14.21 1.62
C PHE A 87 4.71 -15.70 1.81
N TRP A 88 5.52 -16.28 0.90
CA TRP A 88 6.16 -17.56 1.14
C TRP A 88 7.17 -17.48 2.29
N GLY A 89 7.86 -16.34 2.43
CA GLY A 89 8.75 -16.06 3.55
C GLY A 89 8.00 -16.10 4.88
N ASP A 90 7.07 -15.19 5.04
CA ASP A 90 6.11 -15.11 6.14
C ASP A 90 5.00 -14.12 5.77
N ALA A 91 3.73 -14.47 6.02
CA ALA A 91 2.60 -13.64 5.62
C ALA A 91 2.49 -12.34 6.45
N GLY A 92 2.77 -12.39 7.75
CA GLY A 92 2.72 -11.22 8.64
C GLY A 92 3.82 -10.23 8.33
N ILE A 93 5.05 -10.70 8.20
CA ILE A 93 6.20 -9.88 7.81
C ILE A 93 6.02 -9.35 6.37
N GLY A 94 5.58 -10.19 5.44
CA GLY A 94 5.27 -9.78 4.07
C GLY A 94 4.24 -8.65 4.03
N LEU A 95 3.19 -8.75 4.83
CA LEU A 95 2.18 -7.69 4.96
C LEU A 95 2.75 -6.42 5.61
N ALA A 96 3.63 -6.53 6.60
CA ALA A 96 4.30 -5.37 7.20
C ALA A 96 5.14 -4.60 6.18
N ILE A 97 5.85 -5.31 5.29
CA ILE A 97 6.65 -4.72 4.21
C ILE A 97 5.74 -4.12 3.12
N MET A 98 4.73 -4.86 2.65
CA MET A 98 3.90 -4.44 1.50
C MET A 98 2.71 -3.55 1.88
N GLY A 99 2.40 -3.41 3.17
CA GLY A 99 1.20 -2.71 3.65
C GLY A 99 1.12 -1.24 3.22
N SER A 100 2.25 -0.53 3.17
CA SER A 100 2.31 0.86 2.71
C SER A 100 1.89 1.03 1.25
N THR A 101 2.01 -0.02 0.42
CA THR A 101 1.60 0.00 -0.99
C THR A 101 0.11 0.27 -1.16
N LEU A 102 -0.73 -0.15 -0.20
CA LEU A 102 -2.17 0.13 -0.24
C LEU A 102 -2.47 1.64 -0.20
N ALA A 103 -1.77 2.38 0.66
CA ALA A 103 -1.88 3.84 0.72
C ALA A 103 -1.36 4.50 -0.56
N VAL A 104 -0.23 4.03 -1.09
CA VAL A 104 0.35 4.49 -2.35
C VAL A 104 -0.64 4.33 -3.51
N VAL A 105 -1.24 3.14 -3.66
CA VAL A 105 -2.27 2.89 -4.68
C VAL A 105 -3.47 3.81 -4.49
N GLY A 106 -3.90 4.06 -3.25
CA GLY A 106 -4.96 5.01 -2.94
C GLY A 106 -4.65 6.44 -3.41
N ILE A 107 -3.38 6.87 -3.30
CA ILE A 107 -2.93 8.19 -3.75
C ILE A 107 -2.82 8.23 -5.28
N ILE A 108 -2.15 7.26 -5.92
CA ILE A 108 -1.89 7.31 -7.37
C ILE A 108 -3.14 7.08 -8.21
N ALA A 109 -4.16 6.41 -7.67
CA ALA A 109 -5.39 6.09 -8.42
C ALA A 109 -6.15 7.35 -8.88
N ASN A 110 -6.17 8.41 -8.05
CA ASN A 110 -6.94 9.62 -8.34
C ASN A 110 -6.23 10.92 -7.87
N GLY A 111 -5.02 10.83 -7.36
CA GLY A 111 -4.23 11.99 -6.93
C GLY A 111 -3.76 12.83 -8.11
N THR A 112 -3.63 14.14 -7.90
CA THR A 112 -2.96 15.01 -8.87
C THR A 112 -1.47 14.70 -8.92
N PRO A 113 -0.76 15.06 -10.02
CA PRO A 113 0.68 14.87 -10.08
C PRO A 113 1.44 15.50 -8.90
N GLN A 114 0.97 16.65 -8.40
CA GLN A 114 1.55 17.33 -7.24
C GLN A 114 1.37 16.49 -5.97
N GLN A 115 0.17 15.96 -5.73
CA GLN A 115 -0.11 15.10 -4.58
C GLN A 115 0.71 13.80 -4.62
N ILE A 116 0.87 13.20 -5.79
CA ILE A 116 1.68 11.99 -5.96
C ILE A 116 3.14 12.27 -5.60
N VAL A 117 3.72 13.34 -6.15
CA VAL A 117 5.12 13.72 -5.88
C VAL A 117 5.34 14.09 -4.42
N GLU A 118 4.35 14.72 -3.78
CA GLU A 118 4.42 15.14 -2.37
C GLU A 118 4.28 13.97 -1.40
N TRP A 119 3.28 13.10 -1.60
CA TRP A 119 2.86 12.13 -0.59
C TRP A 119 3.39 10.73 -0.77
N VAL A 120 3.62 10.25 -2.00
CA VAL A 120 4.09 8.89 -2.22
C VAL A 120 5.45 8.62 -1.57
N PRO A 121 6.47 9.50 -1.68
CA PRO A 121 7.74 9.29 -0.97
C PRO A 121 7.57 9.22 0.54
N GLN A 122 6.65 9.97 1.12
CA GLN A 122 6.39 9.97 2.56
C GLN A 122 5.77 8.66 3.07
N CYS A 123 5.22 7.83 2.19
CA CYS A 123 4.72 6.50 2.55
C CYS A 123 5.84 5.49 2.87
N PHE A 124 7.07 5.80 2.49
CA PHE A 124 8.26 4.97 2.72
C PHE A 124 9.29 5.66 3.62
N GLY A 125 9.33 6.98 3.59
CA GLY A 125 10.29 7.78 4.33
C GLY A 125 11.64 7.89 3.62
N THR A 126 12.70 7.86 4.41
CA THR A 126 14.09 7.92 3.94
C THR A 126 14.90 6.81 4.61
N PRO A 127 16.10 6.43 4.09
CA PRO A 127 16.95 5.44 4.73
C PRO A 127 17.30 5.75 6.20
N ASP A 128 17.36 7.04 6.56
CA ASP A 128 17.62 7.47 7.93
C ASP A 128 16.36 7.40 8.82
N LYS A 129 15.18 7.45 8.22
CA LYS A 129 13.90 7.41 8.92
C LYS A 129 12.85 6.72 8.04
N ILE A 130 12.71 5.42 8.21
CA ILE A 130 11.64 4.64 7.58
C ILE A 130 10.30 5.12 8.11
N GLN A 131 9.35 5.33 7.20
CA GLN A 131 7.96 5.66 7.50
C GLN A 131 7.05 4.57 6.96
N LEU A 132 5.93 4.36 7.62
CA LEU A 132 4.88 3.45 7.17
C LEU A 132 3.66 4.27 6.78
N ALA A 133 2.87 3.70 5.87
CA ALA A 133 1.58 4.26 5.50
C ALA A 133 0.45 3.25 5.72
N ALA A 134 -0.73 3.76 5.96
CA ALA A 134 -1.94 2.97 6.17
C ALA A 134 -3.07 3.42 5.23
N PHE A 135 -3.83 2.45 4.73
CA PHE A 135 -5.02 2.70 3.92
C PHE A 135 -6.27 2.29 4.70
N GLY A 136 -7.07 3.27 5.11
CA GLY A 136 -8.23 3.07 5.97
C GLY A 136 -9.55 3.23 5.21
N VAL A 137 -10.16 2.11 4.86
CA VAL A 137 -11.50 2.06 4.25
C VAL A 137 -12.50 1.41 5.19
N SER A 138 -12.18 0.22 5.71
CA SER A 138 -13.10 -0.61 6.49
C SER A 138 -13.58 0.04 7.78
N GLU A 139 -14.83 -0.22 8.12
CA GLU A 139 -15.50 0.16 9.38
C GLU A 139 -16.16 -1.07 10.00
N ALA A 140 -16.61 -0.99 11.23
CA ALA A 140 -17.23 -2.12 11.91
C ALA A 140 -18.43 -2.71 11.13
N ASP A 141 -19.19 -1.85 10.44
CA ASP A 141 -20.37 -2.22 9.65
C ASP A 141 -20.16 -2.17 8.12
N ALA A 142 -18.93 -1.86 7.65
CA ALA A 142 -18.61 -1.70 6.23
C ALA A 142 -17.26 -2.32 5.90
N GLY A 143 -17.27 -3.62 5.58
CA GLY A 143 -16.12 -4.38 5.11
C GLY A 143 -16.25 -4.68 3.62
N SER A 144 -16.88 -5.82 3.25
CA SER A 144 -17.13 -6.15 1.84
C SER A 144 -18.08 -5.15 1.16
N ASP A 145 -19.05 -4.61 1.90
CA ASP A 145 -19.90 -3.51 1.43
C ASP A 145 -19.33 -2.15 1.85
N VAL A 146 -18.31 -1.70 1.13
CA VAL A 146 -17.71 -0.37 1.32
C VAL A 146 -18.64 0.78 0.91
N SER A 147 -19.79 0.51 0.27
CA SER A 147 -20.78 1.53 -0.04
C SER A 147 -21.49 2.06 1.22
N SER A 148 -21.46 1.30 2.31
CA SER A 148 -22.14 1.59 3.58
C SER A 148 -21.29 2.36 4.60
N LEU A 149 -20.22 3.04 4.16
CA LEU A 149 -19.36 3.86 5.03
C LEU A 149 -20.17 4.91 5.81
N LYS A 150 -19.94 4.97 7.11
CA LYS A 150 -20.57 5.94 8.03
C LYS A 150 -19.66 7.12 8.39
N SER A 151 -18.34 6.93 8.27
CA SER A 151 -17.37 8.03 8.44
C SER A 151 -17.63 9.14 7.44
N ARG A 152 -17.52 10.39 7.89
CA ARG A 152 -17.85 11.60 7.13
C ARG A 152 -16.67 12.54 7.03
N ALA A 153 -16.56 13.19 5.89
CA ALA A 153 -15.73 14.38 5.71
C ALA A 153 -16.64 15.55 5.35
N VAL A 154 -16.53 16.63 6.11
CA VAL A 154 -17.32 17.87 5.91
C VAL A 154 -16.35 19.02 5.69
N TYR A 155 -16.56 19.77 4.63
CA TYR A 155 -15.74 20.95 4.34
C TYR A 155 -16.18 22.13 5.21
N ASP A 156 -15.23 22.71 5.95
CA ASP A 156 -15.41 23.94 6.74
C ASP A 156 -14.91 25.13 5.90
N GLU A 157 -15.85 25.81 5.23
CA GLU A 157 -15.55 26.97 4.37
C GLU A 157 -14.86 28.12 5.11
N ALA A 158 -15.14 28.29 6.42
CA ALA A 158 -14.57 29.39 7.20
C ALA A 158 -13.08 29.18 7.48
N LYS A 159 -12.62 27.92 7.49
CA LYS A 159 -11.25 27.54 7.79
C LYS A 159 -10.49 27.01 6.57
N ASP A 160 -11.18 26.81 5.45
CA ASP A 160 -10.65 26.17 4.24
C ASP A 160 -10.05 24.78 4.53
N GLU A 161 -10.77 23.98 5.34
CA GLU A 161 -10.30 22.66 5.74
C GLU A 161 -11.40 21.58 5.69
N TRP A 162 -11.00 20.32 5.55
CA TRP A 162 -11.88 19.17 5.69
C TRP A 162 -11.86 18.65 7.13
N VAL A 163 -13.02 18.54 7.76
CA VAL A 163 -13.19 17.92 9.07
C VAL A 163 -13.61 16.48 8.90
N LEU A 164 -12.71 15.55 9.32
CA LEU A 164 -12.92 14.11 9.20
C LEU A 164 -13.45 13.54 10.53
N ASN A 165 -14.56 12.81 10.48
CA ASN A 165 -15.16 12.17 11.65
C ASN A 165 -15.54 10.72 11.33
N GLY A 166 -15.13 9.80 12.19
CA GLY A 166 -15.46 8.37 12.07
C GLY A 166 -14.42 7.47 12.70
N THR A 167 -14.63 6.18 12.56
CA THR A 167 -13.72 5.13 13.05
C THR A 167 -13.47 4.13 11.96
N LYS A 168 -12.20 3.81 11.71
CA LYS A 168 -11.78 2.75 10.80
C LYS A 168 -11.29 1.56 11.59
N THR A 169 -11.51 0.34 11.07
CA THR A 169 -11.17 -0.92 11.74
C THR A 169 -10.38 -1.83 10.81
N TRP A 170 -9.55 -2.69 11.39
CA TRP A 170 -8.74 -3.68 10.66
C TRP A 170 -7.77 -3.05 9.65
N ILE A 171 -7.16 -1.95 10.05
CA ILE A 171 -6.28 -1.19 9.16
C ILE A 171 -4.83 -1.64 9.34
N THR A 172 -4.27 -2.26 8.31
CA THR A 172 -2.84 -2.60 8.28
C THR A 172 -2.00 -1.35 8.53
N ASN A 173 -1.03 -1.44 9.42
CA ASN A 173 -0.20 -0.34 9.92
C ASN A 173 -0.99 0.79 10.63
N GLY A 174 -2.29 0.66 10.84
CA GLY A 174 -3.15 1.75 11.31
C GLY A 174 -2.69 2.44 12.59
N GLY A 175 -2.11 1.68 13.54
CA GLY A 175 -1.60 2.19 14.81
C GLY A 175 -0.18 2.73 14.79
N ILE A 176 0.58 2.49 13.72
CA ILE A 176 2.02 2.77 13.63
C ILE A 176 2.42 3.58 12.40
N ALA A 177 1.48 3.82 11.48
CA ALA A 177 1.74 4.56 10.26
C ALA A 177 1.94 6.05 10.51
N ASP A 178 2.87 6.66 9.78
CA ASP A 178 3.07 8.11 9.74
C ASP A 178 2.02 8.78 8.85
N VAL A 179 1.71 8.20 7.69
CA VAL A 179 0.75 8.73 6.73
C VAL A 179 -0.46 7.81 6.67
N HIS A 180 -1.66 8.38 6.78
CA HIS A 180 -2.91 7.65 6.63
C HIS A 180 -3.65 8.13 5.37
N VAL A 181 -4.09 7.21 4.54
CA VAL A 181 -5.02 7.48 3.44
C VAL A 181 -6.38 6.94 3.83
N LEU A 182 -7.32 7.82 4.12
CA LEU A 182 -8.62 7.45 4.65
C LEU A 182 -9.72 7.73 3.63
N VAL A 183 -10.59 6.74 3.39
CA VAL A 183 -11.77 6.89 2.52
C VAL A 183 -12.99 7.21 3.39
N LEU A 184 -13.62 8.37 3.14
CA LEU A 184 -14.79 8.84 3.86
C LEU A 184 -15.89 9.27 2.89
N SER A 185 -17.12 9.33 3.38
CA SER A 185 -18.24 9.87 2.62
C SER A 185 -18.28 11.39 2.74
N VAL A 186 -18.23 12.08 1.59
CA VAL A 186 -18.42 13.54 1.47
C VAL A 186 -19.87 13.87 1.11
N ASP A 187 -20.57 12.94 0.47
CA ASP A 187 -22.00 13.06 0.14
C ASP A 187 -22.69 11.70 0.32
N PRO A 188 -23.46 11.50 1.41
CA PRO A 188 -24.13 10.24 1.66
C PRO A 188 -25.26 9.92 0.68
N GLU A 189 -25.84 10.92 0.01
CA GLU A 189 -26.96 10.70 -0.93
C GLU A 189 -26.47 10.03 -2.21
N LEU A 190 -25.19 10.16 -2.54
CA LEU A 190 -24.57 9.55 -3.71
C LEU A 190 -24.07 8.12 -3.46
N GLY A 191 -24.19 7.58 -2.23
CA GLY A 191 -23.65 6.27 -1.85
C GLY A 191 -22.14 6.19 -2.13
N SER A 192 -21.65 5.12 -2.76
CA SER A 192 -20.21 4.95 -3.06
C SER A 192 -19.62 6.02 -3.98
N ARG A 193 -20.44 6.69 -4.80
CA ARG A 193 -20.00 7.82 -5.64
C ARG A 193 -19.73 9.10 -4.85
N GLY A 194 -20.24 9.17 -3.63
CA GLY A 194 -19.98 10.26 -2.69
C GLY A 194 -18.81 10.00 -1.75
N HIS A 195 -17.91 9.06 -2.07
CA HIS A 195 -16.71 8.80 -1.30
C HIS A 195 -15.51 9.57 -1.86
N ALA A 196 -14.63 10.01 -0.96
CA ALA A 196 -13.34 10.60 -1.31
C ALA A 196 -12.24 10.04 -0.42
N ALA A 197 -11.02 9.98 -0.96
CA ALA A 197 -9.83 9.62 -0.21
C ALA A 197 -9.11 10.89 0.28
N PHE A 198 -8.67 10.86 1.52
CA PHE A 198 -7.96 11.96 2.18
C PHE A 198 -6.60 11.47 2.64
N VAL A 199 -5.56 12.18 2.27
CA VAL A 199 -4.24 11.99 2.88
C VAL A 199 -4.21 12.73 4.20
N VAL A 200 -3.94 12.02 5.28
CA VAL A 200 -3.85 12.57 6.63
C VAL A 200 -2.38 12.56 7.05
N PRO A 201 -1.75 13.75 7.14
CA PRO A 201 -0.34 13.89 7.48
C PRO A 201 -0.01 13.43 8.90
N PRO A 202 1.27 13.14 9.20
CA PRO A 202 1.73 12.88 10.56
C PRO A 202 1.40 14.04 11.48
N GLY A 203 0.95 13.73 12.70
CA GLY A 203 0.66 14.75 13.72
C GLY A 203 -0.63 15.54 13.52
N THR A 204 -1.49 15.14 12.55
CA THR A 204 -2.81 15.74 12.39
C THR A 204 -3.61 15.65 13.68
N PRO A 205 -4.12 16.80 14.22
CA PRO A 205 -4.88 16.80 15.48
C PRO A 205 -6.15 15.97 15.38
N GLY A 206 -6.49 15.27 16.47
CA GLY A 206 -7.74 14.53 16.59
C GLY A 206 -7.69 13.07 16.12
N ILE A 207 -6.63 12.64 15.43
CA ILE A 207 -6.45 11.22 15.13
C ILE A 207 -6.10 10.46 16.42
N ARG A 208 -6.76 9.33 16.65
CA ARG A 208 -6.50 8.45 17.79
C ARG A 208 -6.38 7.04 17.29
N MET A 209 -5.34 6.35 17.75
CA MET A 209 -5.15 4.93 17.47
C MET A 209 -5.92 4.12 18.49
N GLY A 210 -6.62 3.08 17.99
CA GLY A 210 -7.24 2.05 18.84
C GLY A 210 -6.21 1.08 19.39
N GLN A 211 -6.69 0.15 20.21
CA GLN A 211 -5.94 -1.01 20.66
C GLN A 211 -6.11 -2.15 19.67
#